data_27b9826f57b33cef63fb970a8d09c3d4
#
_entry.id   27b9826f57b33cef63fb970a8d09c3d4
#
_cell.length_a   1.000
_cell.length_b   1.000
_cell.length_c   1.000
_cell.angle_alpha   90.00
_cell.angle_beta   90.00
_cell.angle_gamma   90.00
#
_symmetry.space_group_name_H-M   'P 1'
#
loop_
_entity.id
_entity.type
_entity.pdbx_description
1 polymer ?
#
loop_
_entity_poly.entity_id
_entity_poly.type
_entity_poly.pdbx_seq_one_letter_code
_entity_poly.pdbx_strand_id
1 'polypeptide(L)'
;MYDIPAVPTFPDNETQLRVETSALRRRMLEGSWGPDLERYLQSQIDLSRRATWGTIDQSSNVFAHSCKALAVLYSEKPLVGVPREFREQAEPYLQHDGALDRSNFFSIMQSVQYKTIGIREMFLRVDVSDSKELLFRPVTPDMVYASAPAGDPLKPNVIYEYRLRQNMQTKKMFWTADVYDLRDEDNPKYQVQKVDMDGTFTEDLSDIFLGGNMDGANYPYRDSQGKAFLPWVVYHASMTGKLFNPYELSSVVSGSLQASCYYCFLKHLFLDSAWPQRYVSNLQLAGLSTYGTGEQTQRMSISADPSSILCFVPDPDNQSQPMIGQFEAGLKDPNQMISAITVYERRLSSMMGIDPASVTKVSSDPRSGYSIAMSQASTRDAQRRFSEVFRVGDVQSIVLGAKISNRFLGTNYPEEPVYNIQYVAVPMSPEELKAQREDIIQKMEKGLIGHVEAIQDLYDLTEEEAVEKLRTIRQQRIEFGT
;
A
#
# COMPACT_ATOMS: atom_id res chain seq x y z
N MET A 1 7.63 -15.14 20.31
CA MET A 1 7.12 -14.92 18.95
C MET A 1 6.10 -16.02 18.73
N TYR A 2 4.83 -15.71 18.63
CA TYR A 2 3.81 -16.73 18.35
C TYR A 2 4.01 -17.14 16.89
N ASP A 3 4.23 -18.44 16.64
CA ASP A 3 4.20 -18.98 15.28
C ASP A 3 2.79 -18.79 14.72
N ILE A 4 2.61 -17.75 13.94
CA ILE A 4 1.39 -17.55 13.16
C ILE A 4 1.42 -18.62 12.08
N PRO A 5 0.48 -19.60 12.07
CA PRO A 5 0.46 -20.62 11.04
C PRO A 5 0.38 -19.96 9.67
N ALA A 6 1.11 -20.50 8.70
CA ALA A 6 1.02 -20.06 7.31
C ALA A 6 -0.43 -20.09 6.82
N VAL A 7 -0.76 -19.24 5.86
CA VAL A 7 -2.09 -19.25 5.23
C VAL A 7 -2.27 -20.61 4.53
N PRO A 8 -3.45 -21.27 4.59
CA PRO A 8 -3.72 -22.51 3.89
C PRO A 8 -3.40 -22.41 2.39
N THR A 9 -2.95 -23.49 1.79
CA THR A 9 -2.69 -23.55 0.36
C THR A 9 -4.00 -23.47 -0.42
N PHE A 10 -3.96 -22.87 -1.59
CA PHE A 10 -5.10 -22.78 -2.50
C PHE A 10 -5.01 -23.88 -3.56
N PRO A 11 -6.15 -24.39 -4.03
CA PRO A 11 -6.17 -25.58 -4.88
C PRO A 11 -5.59 -25.37 -6.29
N ASP A 12 -5.50 -24.11 -6.75
CA ASP A 12 -4.94 -23.79 -8.06
C ASP A 12 -3.69 -22.93 -7.96
N ASN A 13 -2.74 -23.17 -8.88
CA ASN A 13 -1.44 -22.48 -8.89
C ASN A 13 -1.56 -20.97 -9.14
N GLU A 14 -2.55 -20.52 -9.89
CA GLU A 14 -2.75 -19.10 -10.19
C GLU A 14 -3.19 -18.34 -8.93
N THR A 15 -4.15 -18.91 -8.20
CA THR A 15 -4.58 -18.35 -6.90
C THR A 15 -3.45 -18.35 -5.89
N GLN A 16 -2.66 -19.44 -5.82
CA GLN A 16 -1.51 -19.52 -4.92
C GLN A 16 -0.48 -18.40 -5.23
N LEU A 17 -0.12 -18.21 -6.50
CA LEU A 17 0.80 -17.16 -6.93
C LEU A 17 0.25 -15.76 -6.60
N ARG A 18 -1.05 -15.54 -6.78
CA ARG A 18 -1.73 -14.29 -6.44
C ARG A 18 -1.64 -14.01 -4.94
N VAL A 19 -1.91 -15.00 -4.12
CA VAL A 19 -1.87 -14.91 -2.65
C VAL A 19 -0.45 -14.56 -2.19
N GLU A 20 0.57 -15.26 -2.68
CA GLU A 20 1.98 -15.00 -2.34
C GLU A 20 2.41 -13.59 -2.75
N THR A 21 2.03 -13.18 -3.97
CA THR A 21 2.33 -11.83 -4.47
C THR A 21 1.65 -10.74 -3.64
N SER A 22 0.37 -10.93 -3.31
CA SER A 22 -0.40 -9.99 -2.48
C SER A 22 0.14 -9.92 -1.06
N ALA A 23 0.53 -11.06 -0.47
CA ALA A 23 1.12 -11.12 0.86
C ALA A 23 2.47 -10.39 0.94
N LEU A 24 3.34 -10.57 -0.07
CA LEU A 24 4.60 -9.82 -0.17
C LEU A 24 4.35 -8.31 -0.24
N ARG A 25 3.46 -7.86 -1.14
CA ARG A 25 3.12 -6.45 -1.29
C ARG A 25 2.54 -5.87 -0.01
N ARG A 26 1.62 -6.59 0.65
CA ARG A 26 1.07 -6.19 1.95
C ARG A 26 2.18 -5.99 2.98
N ARG A 27 3.10 -6.96 3.14
CA ARG A 27 4.22 -6.84 4.08
C ARG A 27 5.11 -5.64 3.77
N MET A 28 5.37 -5.35 2.49
CA MET A 28 6.13 -4.17 2.08
C MET A 28 5.39 -2.87 2.46
N LEU A 29 4.08 -2.79 2.24
CA LEU A 29 3.28 -1.62 2.58
C LEU A 29 3.13 -1.41 4.10
N GLU A 30 3.10 -2.49 4.87
CA GLU A 30 2.96 -2.49 6.34
C GLU A 30 4.31 -2.40 7.08
N GLY A 31 5.43 -2.41 6.36
CA GLY A 31 6.77 -2.33 6.96
C GLY A 31 7.27 -3.64 7.57
N SER A 32 6.60 -4.78 7.36
CA SER A 32 6.95 -6.09 7.92
C SER A 32 7.71 -7.00 6.94
N TRP A 33 8.35 -6.43 5.94
CA TRP A 33 8.97 -7.12 4.80
C TRP A 33 10.43 -7.57 5.02
N GLY A 34 10.98 -7.38 6.22
CA GLY A 34 12.34 -7.78 6.55
C GLY A 34 12.67 -9.24 6.21
N PRO A 35 11.83 -10.23 6.56
CA PRO A 35 12.03 -11.62 6.17
C PRO A 35 12.07 -11.86 4.65
N ASP A 36 11.32 -11.10 3.88
CA ASP A 36 11.31 -11.19 2.41
C ASP A 36 12.61 -10.63 1.82
N LEU A 37 13.07 -9.49 2.34
CA LEU A 37 14.37 -8.92 1.96
C LEU A 37 15.52 -9.87 2.35
N GLU A 38 15.44 -10.48 3.51
CA GLU A 38 16.43 -11.49 3.94
C GLU A 38 16.48 -12.65 2.96
N ARG A 39 15.33 -13.21 2.59
CA ARG A 39 15.24 -14.30 1.62
C ARG A 39 15.76 -13.89 0.24
N TYR A 40 15.42 -12.68 -0.20
CA TYR A 40 15.92 -12.13 -1.46
C TYR A 40 17.44 -11.94 -1.42
N LEU A 41 17.98 -11.39 -0.34
CA LEU A 41 19.42 -11.21 -0.15
C LEU A 41 20.16 -12.55 -0.17
N GLN A 42 19.62 -13.58 0.50
CA GLN A 42 20.19 -14.94 0.50
C GLN A 42 20.23 -15.59 -0.89
N SER A 43 19.31 -15.19 -1.79
CA SER A 43 19.36 -15.65 -3.18
C SER A 43 20.46 -14.98 -4.02
N GLN A 44 21.00 -13.85 -3.54
CA GLN A 44 22.03 -13.07 -4.25
C GLN A 44 23.46 -13.35 -3.76
N ILE A 45 23.62 -13.88 -2.56
CA ILE A 45 24.91 -14.11 -1.92
C ILE A 45 24.98 -15.48 -1.25
N ASP A 46 26.20 -15.99 -1.10
CA ASP A 46 26.44 -17.24 -0.38
C ASP A 46 26.04 -17.12 1.10
N LEU A 47 25.38 -18.16 1.64
CA LEU A 47 24.95 -18.23 3.03
C LEU A 47 26.10 -18.07 4.03
N SER A 48 27.30 -18.56 3.70
CA SER A 48 28.51 -18.42 4.53
C SER A 48 28.90 -16.95 4.70
N ARG A 49 28.77 -16.15 3.64
CA ARG A 49 28.99 -14.69 3.67
C ARG A 49 27.88 -13.96 4.38
N ARG A 50 26.61 -14.41 4.19
CA ARG A 50 25.48 -13.78 4.85
C ARG A 50 25.60 -13.81 6.37
N ALA A 51 26.12 -14.89 6.94
CA ALA A 51 26.29 -15.02 8.38
C ALA A 51 27.23 -13.96 9.01
N THR A 52 28.11 -13.36 8.21
CA THR A 52 29.04 -12.30 8.67
C THR A 52 28.40 -10.89 8.62
N TRP A 53 27.29 -10.75 7.94
CA TRP A 53 26.61 -9.47 7.82
C TRP A 53 25.65 -9.27 8.99
N GLY A 54 25.65 -8.12 9.57
CA GLY A 54 24.74 -7.78 10.66
C GLY A 54 23.27 -7.68 10.21
N THR A 55 22.50 -6.86 10.87
CA THR A 55 21.11 -6.58 10.52
C THR A 55 20.98 -6.00 9.12
N ILE A 56 19.97 -6.47 8.39
CA ILE A 56 19.63 -5.94 7.06
C ILE A 56 19.15 -4.48 7.15
N ASP A 57 19.41 -3.73 6.10
CA ASP A 57 18.92 -2.37 5.96
C ASP A 57 17.55 -2.36 5.30
N GLN A 58 16.52 -1.89 6.02
CA GLN A 58 15.14 -1.77 5.55
C GLN A 58 14.74 -0.30 5.33
N SER A 59 15.69 0.62 5.29
CA SER A 59 15.42 2.07 5.19
C SER A 59 14.86 2.49 3.83
N SER A 60 15.17 1.76 2.76
CA SER A 60 14.70 2.06 1.42
C SER A 60 13.56 1.12 1.00
N ASN A 61 12.35 1.66 0.88
CA ASN A 61 11.19 0.96 0.35
C ASN A 61 10.49 1.87 -0.66
N VAL A 62 11.06 1.96 -1.87
CA VAL A 62 10.57 2.84 -2.93
C VAL A 62 9.12 2.51 -3.30
N PHE A 63 8.76 1.22 -3.31
CA PHE A 63 7.41 0.78 -3.62
C PHE A 63 6.38 1.36 -2.64
N ALA A 64 6.60 1.20 -1.32
CA ALA A 64 5.69 1.73 -0.31
C ALA A 64 5.62 3.27 -0.33
N HIS A 65 6.77 3.94 -0.46
CA HIS A 65 6.82 5.40 -0.57
C HIS A 65 6.05 5.90 -1.79
N SER A 66 6.20 5.24 -2.93
CA SER A 66 5.48 5.58 -4.15
C SER A 66 3.96 5.38 -3.99
N CYS A 67 3.52 4.26 -3.41
CA CYS A 67 2.11 4.03 -3.13
C CYS A 67 1.52 5.10 -2.20
N LYS A 68 2.29 5.51 -1.18
CA LYS A 68 1.87 6.57 -0.24
C LYS A 68 1.74 7.92 -0.93
N ALA A 69 2.65 8.26 -1.83
CA ALA A 69 2.62 9.51 -2.60
C ALA A 69 1.42 9.58 -3.56
N LEU A 70 0.95 8.43 -4.05
CA LEU A 70 -0.22 8.33 -4.94
C LEU A 70 -1.57 8.26 -4.21
N ALA A 71 -1.58 7.99 -2.90
CA ALA A 71 -2.79 7.83 -2.10
C ALA A 71 -3.33 9.20 -1.62
N VAL A 72 -3.95 9.96 -2.51
CA VAL A 72 -4.30 11.37 -2.30
C VAL A 72 -5.80 11.68 -2.24
N LEU A 73 -6.69 10.72 -2.57
CA LEU A 73 -8.13 11.00 -2.66
C LEU A 73 -8.78 11.35 -1.33
N TYR A 74 -8.30 10.74 -0.25
CA TYR A 74 -8.86 10.91 1.09
C TYR A 74 -7.93 11.71 2.02
N SER A 75 -7.05 12.54 1.45
CA SER A 75 -6.25 13.50 2.23
C SER A 75 -7.14 14.51 2.93
N GLU A 76 -8.27 14.85 2.31
CA GLU A 76 -9.38 15.58 2.92
C GLU A 76 -10.65 14.74 2.76
N LYS A 77 -11.61 14.92 3.68
CA LYS A 77 -12.88 14.18 3.66
C LYS A 77 -13.68 14.56 2.41
N PRO A 78 -14.02 13.59 1.53
CA PRO A 78 -14.87 13.83 0.38
C PRO A 78 -16.27 14.31 0.78
N LEU A 79 -16.87 15.10 -0.09
CA LEU A 79 -18.27 15.52 0.07
C LEU A 79 -19.19 14.45 -0.53
N VAL A 80 -20.21 14.06 0.22
CA VAL A 80 -21.24 13.13 -0.25
C VAL A 80 -22.56 13.87 -0.35
N GLY A 81 -23.11 13.91 -1.54
CA GLY A 81 -24.42 14.52 -1.82
C GLY A 81 -25.44 13.48 -2.24
N VAL A 82 -26.71 13.83 -2.12
CA VAL A 82 -27.84 13.07 -2.64
C VAL A 82 -28.84 14.01 -3.32
N PRO A 83 -29.65 13.56 -4.29
CA PRO A 83 -30.74 14.33 -4.86
C PRO A 83 -31.72 14.83 -3.79
N ARG A 84 -32.41 15.92 -4.08
CA ARG A 84 -33.33 16.60 -3.11
C ARG A 84 -34.38 15.65 -2.55
N GLU A 85 -34.91 14.75 -3.36
CA GLU A 85 -35.93 13.76 -3.01
C GLU A 85 -35.49 12.75 -1.93
N PHE A 86 -34.20 12.46 -1.85
CA PHE A 86 -33.63 11.51 -0.86
C PHE A 86 -32.99 12.21 0.34
N ARG A 87 -32.98 13.55 0.39
CA ARG A 87 -32.22 14.30 1.39
C ARG A 87 -32.65 13.98 2.82
N GLU A 88 -33.94 14.03 3.12
CA GLU A 88 -34.47 13.77 4.46
C GLU A 88 -34.14 12.33 4.93
N GLN A 89 -34.24 11.37 4.02
CA GLN A 89 -33.96 9.97 4.30
C GLN A 89 -32.44 9.70 4.46
N ALA A 90 -31.60 10.39 3.73
CA ALA A 90 -30.14 10.21 3.76
C ALA A 90 -29.45 11.06 4.85
N GLU A 91 -30.07 12.12 5.35
CA GLU A 91 -29.47 13.04 6.32
C GLU A 91 -28.92 12.34 7.57
N PRO A 92 -29.66 11.45 8.27
CA PRO A 92 -29.14 10.77 9.46
C PRO A 92 -27.96 9.84 9.14
N TYR A 93 -27.76 9.47 7.88
CA TYR A 93 -26.66 8.64 7.42
C TYR A 93 -25.41 9.46 7.10
N LEU A 94 -25.59 10.62 6.42
CA LEU A 94 -24.49 11.39 5.80
C LEU A 94 -24.08 12.64 6.61
N GLN A 95 -24.94 13.15 7.51
CA GLN A 95 -24.62 14.35 8.30
C GLN A 95 -23.37 14.14 9.18
N HIS A 96 -22.84 15.24 9.71
CA HIS A 96 -21.82 15.19 10.74
C HIS A 96 -22.34 14.39 11.94
N ASP A 97 -21.54 13.44 12.44
CA ASP A 97 -21.91 12.43 13.43
C ASP A 97 -23.02 11.44 12.99
N GLY A 98 -23.32 11.38 11.70
CA GLY A 98 -24.19 10.36 11.12
C GLY A 98 -23.55 8.95 11.14
N ALA A 99 -24.32 7.94 10.72
CA ALA A 99 -23.85 6.55 10.79
C ALA A 99 -22.58 6.31 9.95
N LEU A 100 -22.44 6.97 8.80
CA LEU A 100 -21.25 6.88 7.96
C LEU A 100 -20.03 7.54 8.61
N ASP A 101 -20.22 8.66 9.29
CA ASP A 101 -19.12 9.37 9.96
C ASP A 101 -18.64 8.61 11.20
N ARG A 102 -19.57 8.14 12.04
CA ARG A 102 -19.25 7.28 13.22
C ARG A 102 -18.51 6.00 12.85
N SER A 103 -18.75 5.44 11.67
CA SER A 103 -18.04 4.26 11.18
C SER A 103 -16.59 4.54 10.77
N ASN A 104 -16.13 5.80 10.79
CA ASN A 104 -14.80 6.22 10.31
C ASN A 104 -14.52 5.83 8.85
N PHE A 105 -15.56 5.77 8.00
CA PHE A 105 -15.47 5.29 6.62
C PHE A 105 -14.32 5.95 5.86
N PHE A 106 -14.26 7.28 5.80
CA PHE A 106 -13.24 7.98 5.02
C PHE A 106 -11.81 7.80 5.56
N SER A 107 -11.63 7.66 6.88
CA SER A 107 -10.33 7.35 7.47
C SER A 107 -9.87 5.93 7.09
N ILE A 108 -10.80 4.98 7.06
CA ILE A 108 -10.56 3.61 6.58
C ILE A 108 -10.21 3.65 5.10
N MET A 109 -10.93 4.43 4.30
CA MET A 109 -10.72 4.55 2.86
C MET A 109 -9.34 5.12 2.49
N GLN A 110 -8.76 5.98 3.31
CA GLN A 110 -7.37 6.41 3.13
C GLN A 110 -6.40 5.22 3.16
N SER A 111 -6.56 4.30 4.11
CA SER A 111 -5.77 3.07 4.19
C SER A 111 -6.09 2.11 3.04
N VAL A 112 -7.37 1.99 2.67
CA VAL A 112 -7.81 1.17 1.54
C VAL A 112 -7.18 1.66 0.25
N GLN A 113 -7.19 2.96 -0.04
CA GLN A 113 -6.56 3.53 -1.22
C GLN A 113 -5.08 3.20 -1.28
N TYR A 114 -4.35 3.45 -0.20
CA TYR A 114 -2.92 3.16 -0.12
C TYR A 114 -2.60 1.69 -0.45
N LYS A 115 -3.35 0.76 0.18
CA LYS A 115 -3.18 -0.67 -0.04
C LYS A 115 -3.64 -1.09 -1.44
N THR A 116 -4.76 -0.55 -1.94
CA THR A 116 -5.27 -0.87 -3.29
C THR A 116 -4.24 -0.49 -4.37
N ILE A 117 -3.61 0.68 -4.26
CA ILE A 117 -2.60 1.12 -5.24
C ILE A 117 -1.45 0.12 -5.30
N GLY A 118 -0.96 -0.38 -4.18
CA GLY A 118 0.18 -1.30 -4.14
C GLY A 118 -0.19 -2.75 -4.42
N ILE A 119 -1.24 -3.27 -3.81
CA ILE A 119 -1.67 -4.67 -3.95
C ILE A 119 -2.42 -4.91 -5.26
N ARG A 120 -3.06 -3.88 -5.80
CA ARG A 120 -3.92 -3.73 -6.99
C ARG A 120 -5.39 -3.91 -6.70
N GLU A 121 -5.76 -4.75 -5.74
CA GLU A 121 -7.14 -4.98 -5.29
C GLU A 121 -7.23 -4.92 -3.78
N MET A 122 -8.38 -4.49 -3.27
CA MET A 122 -8.75 -4.59 -1.85
C MET A 122 -10.22 -4.97 -1.73
N PHE A 123 -10.49 -5.82 -0.76
CA PHE A 123 -11.85 -6.19 -0.39
C PHE A 123 -12.28 -5.36 0.82
N LEU A 124 -13.46 -4.78 0.74
CA LEU A 124 -14.08 -4.08 1.87
C LEU A 124 -15.31 -4.87 2.31
N ARG A 125 -15.25 -5.47 3.48
CA ARG A 125 -16.42 -6.09 4.10
C ARG A 125 -17.18 -5.04 4.89
N VAL A 126 -18.49 -5.04 4.72
CA VAL A 126 -19.40 -4.19 5.49
C VAL A 126 -20.24 -5.06 6.40
N ASP A 127 -20.32 -4.68 7.67
CA ASP A 127 -21.01 -5.45 8.72
C ASP A 127 -21.52 -4.50 9.80
N VAL A 128 -22.16 -5.05 10.84
CA VAL A 128 -22.53 -4.33 12.04
C VAL A 128 -21.73 -4.86 13.21
N SER A 129 -21.19 -3.95 14.03
CA SER A 129 -20.46 -4.31 15.24
C SER A 129 -21.41 -4.77 16.37
N ASP A 130 -20.85 -5.40 17.41
CA ASP A 130 -21.59 -5.77 18.63
C ASP A 130 -22.22 -4.55 19.32
N SER A 131 -21.63 -3.36 19.15
CA SER A 131 -22.16 -2.07 19.62
C SER A 131 -23.28 -1.50 18.76
N LYS A 132 -23.75 -2.23 17.74
CA LYS A 132 -24.77 -1.81 16.78
C LYS A 132 -24.36 -0.58 15.96
N GLU A 133 -23.10 -0.51 15.58
CA GLU A 133 -22.56 0.50 14.68
C GLU A 133 -22.15 -0.13 13.35
N LEU A 134 -22.28 0.64 12.27
CA LEU A 134 -21.82 0.23 10.94
C LEU A 134 -20.30 0.07 10.96
N LEU A 135 -19.80 -1.05 10.43
CA LEU A 135 -18.39 -1.41 10.41
C LEU A 135 -17.92 -1.68 8.99
N PHE A 136 -16.90 -0.95 8.57
CA PHE A 136 -16.17 -1.19 7.32
C PHE A 136 -14.82 -1.84 7.64
N ARG A 137 -14.61 -3.04 7.11
CA ARG A 137 -13.41 -3.81 7.40
C ARG A 137 -12.63 -4.13 6.12
N PRO A 138 -11.46 -3.51 5.90
CA PRO A 138 -10.59 -3.84 4.77
C PRO A 138 -9.99 -5.25 4.94
N VAL A 139 -10.03 -6.03 3.89
CA VAL A 139 -9.42 -7.36 3.83
C VAL A 139 -8.53 -7.44 2.58
N THR A 140 -7.31 -7.91 2.76
CA THR A 140 -6.34 -8.01 1.68
C THR A 140 -6.54 -9.29 0.85
N PRO A 141 -6.23 -9.28 -0.45
CA PRO A 141 -6.49 -10.41 -1.36
C PRO A 141 -5.76 -11.71 -0.98
N ASP A 142 -4.70 -11.64 -0.16
CA ASP A 142 -4.01 -12.83 0.35
C ASP A 142 -4.84 -13.62 1.39
N MET A 143 -5.90 -13.01 1.91
CA MET A 143 -6.83 -13.63 2.86
C MET A 143 -8.20 -13.95 2.23
N VAL A 144 -8.33 -13.79 0.90
CA VAL A 144 -9.60 -13.94 0.19
C VAL A 144 -9.44 -14.80 -1.04
N TYR A 145 -10.30 -15.82 -1.17
CA TYR A 145 -10.63 -16.42 -2.44
C TYR A 145 -11.91 -15.79 -2.97
N ALA A 146 -11.94 -15.38 -4.21
CA ALA A 146 -13.15 -14.85 -4.83
C ALA A 146 -13.26 -15.33 -6.27
N SER A 147 -14.48 -15.64 -6.68
CA SER A 147 -14.83 -16.02 -8.05
C SER A 147 -15.96 -15.15 -8.55
N ALA A 148 -15.87 -14.74 -9.81
CA ALA A 148 -16.87 -13.94 -10.49
C ALA A 148 -17.43 -14.70 -11.71
N PRO A 149 -18.70 -14.46 -12.09
CA PRO A 149 -19.28 -15.05 -13.28
C PRO A 149 -18.65 -14.46 -14.55
N ALA A 150 -18.60 -15.24 -15.62
CA ALA A 150 -18.01 -14.80 -16.89
C ALA A 150 -18.71 -13.56 -17.49
N GLY A 151 -19.98 -13.36 -17.19
CA GLY A 151 -20.76 -12.20 -17.66
C GLY A 151 -20.49 -10.89 -16.90
N ASP A 152 -19.97 -10.96 -15.67
CA ASP A 152 -19.59 -9.79 -14.86
C ASP A 152 -18.30 -10.11 -14.06
N PRO A 153 -17.14 -10.08 -14.73
CA PRO A 153 -15.88 -10.53 -14.14
C PRO A 153 -15.36 -9.63 -13.01
N LEU A 154 -15.94 -8.45 -12.80
CA LEU A 154 -15.52 -7.53 -11.73
C LEU A 154 -16.35 -7.68 -10.46
N LYS A 155 -17.54 -8.35 -10.55
CA LYS A 155 -18.40 -8.58 -9.39
C LYS A 155 -18.35 -10.04 -8.97
N PRO A 156 -17.71 -10.35 -7.84
CA PRO A 156 -17.70 -11.71 -7.33
C PRO A 156 -19.11 -12.13 -6.93
N ASN A 157 -19.42 -13.41 -7.17
CA ASN A 157 -20.61 -14.09 -6.65
C ASN A 157 -20.28 -15.13 -5.59
N VAL A 158 -18.98 -15.42 -5.41
CA VAL A 158 -18.47 -16.29 -4.35
C VAL A 158 -17.28 -15.59 -3.69
N ILE A 159 -17.28 -15.55 -2.35
CA ILE A 159 -16.15 -15.05 -1.57
C ILE A 159 -15.91 -15.99 -0.40
N TYR A 160 -14.67 -16.43 -0.23
CA TYR A 160 -14.18 -17.12 0.96
C TYR A 160 -13.20 -16.21 1.67
N GLU A 161 -13.50 -15.82 2.91
CA GLU A 161 -12.60 -15.06 3.75
C GLU A 161 -11.89 -15.98 4.74
N TYR A 162 -10.59 -16.12 4.63
CA TYR A 162 -9.80 -16.92 5.55
C TYR A 162 -9.48 -16.15 6.82
N ARG A 163 -9.75 -16.77 7.95
CA ARG A 163 -9.54 -16.18 9.27
C ARG A 163 -8.82 -17.13 10.20
N LEU A 164 -7.83 -16.62 10.90
CA LEU A 164 -7.20 -17.34 11.99
C LEU A 164 -8.02 -17.13 13.28
N ARG A 165 -8.56 -18.21 13.84
CA ARG A 165 -9.36 -18.19 15.06
C ARG A 165 -8.65 -18.98 16.17
N GLN A 166 -8.93 -18.64 17.42
CA GLN A 166 -8.42 -19.37 18.57
C GLN A 166 -9.52 -20.23 19.19
N ASN A 167 -9.25 -21.50 19.41
CA ASN A 167 -10.13 -22.35 20.20
C ASN A 167 -10.05 -21.90 21.66
N MET A 168 -11.18 -21.50 22.24
CA MET A 168 -11.24 -20.93 23.59
C MET A 168 -10.83 -21.92 24.68
N GLN A 169 -11.06 -23.23 24.47
CA GLN A 169 -10.76 -24.29 25.47
C GLN A 169 -9.29 -24.74 25.35
N THR A 170 -8.82 -25.03 24.14
CA THR A 170 -7.48 -25.58 23.91
C THR A 170 -6.40 -24.51 23.70
N LYS A 171 -6.79 -23.24 23.50
CA LYS A 171 -5.93 -22.11 23.13
C LYS A 171 -5.16 -22.32 21.81
N LYS A 172 -5.46 -23.36 21.06
CA LYS A 172 -4.84 -23.62 19.76
C LYS A 172 -5.46 -22.74 18.68
N MET A 173 -4.59 -22.25 17.78
CA MET A 173 -5.01 -21.50 16.61
C MET A 173 -5.42 -22.48 15.50
N PHE A 174 -6.46 -22.13 14.75
CA PHE A 174 -6.93 -22.88 13.58
C PHE A 174 -7.51 -21.93 12.53
N TRP A 175 -7.46 -22.34 11.28
CA TRP A 175 -8.01 -21.57 10.17
C TRP A 175 -9.48 -21.89 9.93
N THR A 176 -10.24 -20.86 9.61
CA THR A 176 -11.63 -20.97 9.12
C THR A 176 -11.78 -20.15 7.84
N ALA A 177 -12.72 -20.56 7.00
CA ALA A 177 -13.20 -19.76 5.88
C ALA A 177 -14.65 -19.36 6.14
N ASP A 178 -14.91 -18.06 6.10
CA ASP A 178 -16.27 -17.52 6.06
C ASP A 178 -16.68 -17.53 4.57
N VAL A 179 -17.59 -18.43 4.19
CA VAL A 179 -17.99 -18.72 2.80
C VAL A 179 -19.29 -18.00 2.49
N TYR A 180 -19.25 -17.13 1.49
CA TYR A 180 -20.41 -16.44 0.90
C TYR A 180 -20.58 -16.95 -0.54
N ASP A 181 -21.71 -17.57 -0.85
CA ASP A 181 -21.98 -18.14 -2.16
C ASP A 181 -23.36 -17.71 -2.67
N LEU A 182 -23.36 -16.90 -3.72
CA LEU A 182 -24.54 -16.39 -4.42
C LEU A 182 -24.63 -16.91 -5.86
N ARG A 183 -23.97 -18.03 -6.19
CA ARG A 183 -24.09 -18.66 -7.54
C ARG A 183 -25.52 -19.09 -7.83
N ASP A 184 -26.22 -19.53 -6.80
CA ASP A 184 -27.64 -19.82 -6.83
C ASP A 184 -28.38 -18.68 -6.10
N GLU A 185 -29.00 -17.76 -6.86
CA GLU A 185 -29.71 -16.61 -6.30
C GLU A 185 -30.93 -17.02 -5.46
N ASP A 186 -31.53 -18.16 -5.75
CA ASP A 186 -32.69 -18.69 -5.01
C ASP A 186 -32.27 -19.31 -3.69
N ASN A 187 -31.04 -19.86 -3.62
CA ASN A 187 -30.51 -20.52 -2.44
C ASN A 187 -29.11 -19.97 -2.04
N PRO A 188 -29.00 -18.69 -1.71
CA PRO A 188 -27.74 -18.09 -1.27
C PRO A 188 -27.26 -18.75 0.02
N LYS A 189 -25.93 -18.85 0.23
CA LYS A 189 -25.32 -19.52 1.38
C LYS A 189 -24.32 -18.64 2.11
N TYR A 190 -24.37 -18.70 3.43
CA TYR A 190 -23.34 -18.16 4.30
C TYR A 190 -22.96 -19.22 5.34
N GLN A 191 -21.73 -19.71 5.27
CA GLN A 191 -21.22 -20.80 6.09
C GLN A 191 -19.86 -20.46 6.69
N VAL A 192 -19.52 -21.09 7.82
CA VAL A 192 -18.18 -21.03 8.40
C VAL A 192 -17.58 -22.41 8.41
N GLN A 193 -16.57 -22.62 7.60
CA GLN A 193 -15.89 -23.89 7.40
C GLN A 193 -14.51 -23.87 8.07
N LYS A 194 -14.13 -24.93 8.75
CA LYS A 194 -12.77 -25.14 9.20
C LYS A 194 -11.89 -25.57 8.03
N VAL A 195 -10.69 -24.99 7.96
CA VAL A 195 -9.77 -25.22 6.84
C VAL A 195 -8.46 -25.79 7.36
N ASP A 196 -8.01 -26.88 6.77
CA ASP A 196 -6.68 -27.43 7.03
C ASP A 196 -5.60 -26.73 6.19
N MET A 197 -4.33 -26.99 6.48
CA MET A 197 -3.20 -26.32 5.84
C MET A 197 -3.08 -26.62 4.33
N ASP A 198 -3.65 -27.72 3.87
CA ASP A 198 -3.74 -28.10 2.45
C ASP A 198 -4.91 -27.41 1.71
N GLY A 199 -5.69 -26.57 2.40
CA GLY A 199 -6.84 -25.88 1.86
C GLY A 199 -8.15 -26.69 1.88
N THR A 200 -8.14 -27.89 2.43
CA THR A 200 -9.33 -28.76 2.50
C THR A 200 -10.30 -28.27 3.58
N PHE A 201 -11.58 -28.20 3.26
CA PHE A 201 -12.64 -27.97 4.23
C PHE A 201 -12.95 -29.25 5.01
N THR A 202 -12.80 -29.21 6.33
CA THR A 202 -12.87 -30.41 7.18
C THR A 202 -14.08 -30.48 8.09
N GLU A 203 -14.62 -29.33 8.50
CA GLU A 203 -15.71 -29.28 9.49
C GLU A 203 -16.57 -28.05 9.26
N ASP A 204 -17.90 -28.21 9.28
CA ASP A 204 -18.82 -27.07 9.28
C ASP A 204 -18.99 -26.54 10.72
N LEU A 205 -18.61 -25.29 10.92
CA LEU A 205 -18.68 -24.59 12.21
C LEU A 205 -19.77 -23.51 12.22
N SER A 206 -20.70 -23.53 11.28
CA SER A 206 -21.76 -22.53 11.13
C SER A 206 -22.64 -22.46 12.38
N ASP A 207 -22.98 -23.60 12.99
CA ASP A 207 -23.75 -23.64 14.25
C ASP A 207 -23.06 -22.91 15.40
N ILE A 208 -21.72 -23.01 15.48
CA ILE A 208 -20.95 -22.41 16.56
C ILE A 208 -20.80 -20.89 16.37
N PHE A 209 -20.55 -20.45 15.14
CA PHE A 209 -20.21 -19.05 14.87
C PHE A 209 -21.37 -18.21 14.35
N LEU A 210 -22.40 -18.82 13.78
CA LEU A 210 -23.56 -18.14 13.20
C LEU A 210 -24.86 -18.45 13.97
N GLY A 211 -24.84 -19.43 14.85
CA GLY A 211 -26.03 -19.87 15.60
C GLY A 211 -27.02 -20.71 14.76
N GLY A 212 -26.56 -21.26 13.67
CA GLY A 212 -27.35 -22.13 12.79
C GLY A 212 -27.02 -21.98 11.32
N ASN A 213 -27.77 -22.70 10.47
CA ASN A 213 -27.62 -22.67 9.04
C ASN A 213 -28.20 -21.38 8.44
N MET A 214 -27.38 -20.64 7.69
CA MET A 214 -27.71 -19.35 7.07
C MET A 214 -27.86 -19.50 5.54
N ASP A 215 -28.63 -20.52 5.11
CA ASP A 215 -28.88 -20.81 3.70
C ASP A 215 -30.29 -20.40 3.27
N GLY A 216 -30.49 -20.19 1.98
CA GLY A 216 -31.77 -19.89 1.37
C GLY A 216 -32.49 -18.70 2.02
N ALA A 217 -33.69 -18.92 2.57
CA ALA A 217 -34.48 -17.90 3.24
C ALA A 217 -33.82 -17.34 4.51
N ASN A 218 -32.95 -18.11 5.16
CA ASN A 218 -32.23 -17.70 6.37
C ASN A 218 -30.95 -16.87 6.06
N TYR A 219 -30.59 -16.72 4.80
CA TYR A 219 -29.43 -15.90 4.41
C TYR A 219 -29.58 -14.46 4.94
N PRO A 220 -28.61 -13.95 5.74
CA PRO A 220 -28.83 -12.75 6.52
C PRO A 220 -28.79 -11.46 5.69
N TYR A 221 -28.00 -11.42 4.60
CA TYR A 221 -27.76 -10.21 3.81
C TYR A 221 -28.78 -10.11 2.67
N ARG A 222 -29.97 -9.57 2.98
CA ARG A 222 -31.04 -9.28 2.04
C ARG A 222 -31.46 -7.82 2.15
N ASP A 223 -31.66 -7.19 1.00
CA ASP A 223 -32.16 -5.83 0.93
C ASP A 223 -33.65 -5.70 1.28
N SER A 224 -34.17 -4.48 1.26
CA SER A 224 -35.58 -4.19 1.57
C SER A 224 -36.57 -4.90 0.64
N GLN A 225 -36.15 -5.32 -0.55
CA GLN A 225 -36.94 -6.10 -1.51
C GLN A 225 -36.77 -7.62 -1.34
N GLY A 226 -35.97 -8.06 -0.36
CA GLY A 226 -35.68 -9.48 -0.10
C GLY A 226 -34.62 -10.08 -1.01
N LYS A 227 -33.99 -9.31 -1.89
CA LYS A 227 -32.91 -9.77 -2.78
C LYS A 227 -31.62 -9.99 -2.00
N ALA A 228 -30.99 -11.15 -2.16
CA ALA A 228 -29.71 -11.46 -1.55
C ALA A 228 -28.56 -10.62 -2.17
N PHE A 229 -27.61 -10.22 -1.33
CA PHE A 229 -26.41 -9.53 -1.76
C PHE A 229 -25.19 -9.99 -0.97
N LEU A 230 -23.97 -9.80 -1.51
CA LEU A 230 -22.74 -10.00 -0.78
C LEU A 230 -22.43 -8.76 0.09
N PRO A 231 -22.02 -8.92 1.36
CA PRO A 231 -21.60 -7.80 2.20
C PRO A 231 -20.18 -7.34 1.88
N TRP A 232 -19.83 -7.25 0.60
CA TRP A 232 -18.49 -7.02 0.11
C TRP A 232 -18.47 -6.05 -1.07
N VAL A 233 -17.46 -5.18 -1.07
CA VAL A 233 -17.11 -4.34 -2.22
C VAL A 233 -15.65 -4.60 -2.57
N VAL A 234 -15.37 -4.70 -3.88
CA VAL A 234 -13.99 -4.87 -4.38
C VAL A 234 -13.51 -3.54 -4.95
N TYR A 235 -12.40 -3.05 -4.41
CA TYR A 235 -11.70 -1.89 -4.93
C TYR A 235 -10.57 -2.33 -5.83
N HIS A 236 -10.45 -1.69 -6.98
CA HIS A 236 -9.39 -1.91 -7.95
C HIS A 236 -8.54 -0.66 -8.10
N ALA A 237 -7.23 -0.81 -8.35
CA ALA A 237 -6.38 0.32 -8.70
C ALA A 237 -6.50 0.72 -10.18
N SER A 238 -6.97 -0.21 -11.03
CA SER A 238 -7.20 -0.01 -12.45
C SER A 238 -8.33 -0.93 -12.94
N MET A 239 -9.15 -0.46 -13.87
CA MET A 239 -10.23 -1.25 -14.46
C MET A 239 -9.71 -2.06 -15.65
N THR A 240 -9.23 -3.27 -15.39
CA THR A 240 -8.65 -4.16 -16.42
C THR A 240 -9.63 -5.19 -16.96
N GLY A 241 -10.85 -5.24 -16.42
CA GLY A 241 -11.83 -6.28 -16.75
C GLY A 241 -11.54 -7.63 -16.10
N LYS A 242 -10.58 -7.70 -15.19
CA LYS A 242 -10.26 -8.89 -14.39
C LYS A 242 -10.47 -8.61 -12.92
N LEU A 243 -10.88 -9.62 -12.16
CA LEU A 243 -11.04 -9.49 -10.71
C LEU A 243 -9.68 -9.29 -10.01
N PHE A 244 -8.62 -9.90 -10.53
CA PHE A 244 -7.28 -9.83 -9.96
C PHE A 244 -6.21 -9.51 -11.02
N ASN A 245 -5.21 -8.70 -10.64
CA ASN A 245 -4.08 -8.30 -11.49
C ASN A 245 -2.73 -8.53 -10.78
N PRO A 246 -2.34 -9.78 -10.50
CA PRO A 246 -1.17 -10.09 -9.68
C PRO A 246 0.16 -9.66 -10.33
N TYR A 247 0.21 -9.54 -11.65
CA TYR A 247 1.45 -9.24 -12.38
C TYR A 247 1.75 -7.75 -12.51
N GLU A 248 0.76 -6.88 -12.35
CA GLU A 248 1.01 -5.44 -12.37
C GLU A 248 1.96 -5.03 -11.25
N LEU A 249 2.87 -4.09 -11.54
CA LEU A 249 3.89 -3.57 -10.63
C LEU A 249 4.93 -4.58 -10.11
N SER A 250 4.97 -5.81 -10.62
CA SER A 250 5.93 -6.83 -10.18
C SER A 250 7.38 -6.36 -10.36
N SER A 251 7.68 -5.62 -11.44
CA SER A 251 8.99 -5.03 -11.68
C SER A 251 9.37 -3.95 -10.67
N VAL A 252 8.41 -3.18 -10.18
CA VAL A 252 8.66 -2.16 -9.14
C VAL A 252 8.87 -2.81 -7.78
N VAL A 253 8.11 -3.85 -7.46
CA VAL A 253 8.26 -4.63 -6.22
C VAL A 253 9.64 -5.30 -6.17
N SER A 254 10.01 -6.05 -7.20
CA SER A 254 11.33 -6.69 -7.28
C SER A 254 12.47 -5.68 -7.31
N GLY A 255 12.29 -4.57 -8.04
CA GLY A 255 13.25 -3.47 -8.07
C GLY A 255 13.43 -2.79 -6.72
N SER A 256 12.36 -2.64 -5.93
CA SER A 256 12.45 -2.11 -4.57
C SER A 256 13.24 -3.03 -3.63
N LEU A 257 13.04 -4.36 -3.72
CA LEU A 257 13.87 -5.33 -3.00
C LEU A 257 15.34 -5.23 -3.44
N GLN A 258 15.60 -5.11 -4.74
CA GLN A 258 16.94 -4.94 -5.30
C GLN A 258 17.63 -3.67 -4.80
N ALA A 259 16.92 -2.52 -4.77
CA ALA A 259 17.45 -1.27 -4.24
C ALA A 259 17.86 -1.42 -2.77
N SER A 260 17.02 -2.08 -1.97
CA SER A 260 17.32 -2.36 -0.56
C SER A 260 18.51 -3.29 -0.38
N CYS A 261 18.70 -4.27 -1.27
CA CYS A 261 19.92 -5.09 -1.30
C CYS A 261 21.17 -4.25 -1.58
N TYR A 262 21.09 -3.27 -2.48
CA TYR A 262 22.22 -2.38 -2.75
C TYR A 262 22.60 -1.55 -1.52
N TYR A 263 21.65 -1.11 -0.72
CA TYR A 263 21.93 -0.45 0.56
C TYR A 263 22.56 -1.41 1.58
N CYS A 264 22.13 -2.67 1.62
CA CYS A 264 22.79 -3.67 2.45
C CYS A 264 24.25 -3.89 2.02
N PHE A 265 24.53 -3.97 0.72
CA PHE A 265 25.91 -4.06 0.20
C PHE A 265 26.72 -2.81 0.51
N LEU A 266 26.16 -1.61 0.31
CA LEU A 266 26.81 -0.35 0.64
C LEU A 266 27.16 -0.28 2.12
N LYS A 267 26.25 -0.64 3.01
CA LYS A 267 26.47 -0.71 4.44
C LYS A 267 27.62 -1.67 4.78
N HIS A 268 27.66 -2.83 4.16
CA HIS A 268 28.74 -3.79 4.35
C HIS A 268 30.09 -3.25 3.87
N LEU A 269 30.11 -2.60 2.70
CA LEU A 269 31.33 -1.95 2.19
C LEU A 269 31.83 -0.83 3.10
N PHE A 270 30.96 -0.05 3.74
CA PHE A 270 31.35 0.92 4.73
C PHE A 270 31.99 0.25 5.97
N LEU A 271 31.44 -0.85 6.44
CA LEU A 271 32.02 -1.60 7.55
C LEU A 271 33.39 -2.17 7.20
N ASP A 272 33.54 -2.75 6.02
CA ASP A 272 34.83 -3.27 5.53
C ASP A 272 35.87 -2.16 5.32
N SER A 273 35.43 -0.99 4.85
CA SER A 273 36.31 0.16 4.68
C SER A 273 36.74 0.78 6.01
N ALA A 274 35.85 0.76 7.03
CA ALA A 274 36.15 1.24 8.36
C ALA A 274 37.10 0.27 9.11
N TRP A 275 37.00 -1.04 8.82
CA TRP A 275 37.79 -2.08 9.44
C TRP A 275 38.45 -2.98 8.40
N PRO A 276 39.49 -2.46 7.71
CA PRO A 276 40.17 -3.20 6.64
C PRO A 276 40.82 -4.45 7.20
N GLN A 277 40.65 -5.56 6.49
CA GLN A 277 41.30 -6.82 6.83
C GLN A 277 42.81 -6.68 6.64
N ARG A 278 43.55 -6.95 7.70
CA ARG A 278 44.99 -7.00 7.66
C ARG A 278 45.44 -8.41 7.34
N TYR A 279 46.43 -8.54 6.51
CA TYR A 279 47.07 -9.81 6.24
C TYR A 279 48.55 -9.74 6.60
N VAL A 280 49.03 -10.86 6.97
CA VAL A 280 50.42 -11.04 7.33
C VAL A 280 50.98 -12.25 6.57
N SER A 281 52.14 -12.09 6.00
CA SER A 281 52.85 -13.14 5.31
C SER A 281 54.25 -13.25 5.90
N ASN A 282 54.71 -14.50 6.13
CA ASN A 282 56.04 -14.80 6.67
C ASN A 282 56.33 -14.22 8.07
N LEU A 283 55.30 -14.08 8.91
CA LEU A 283 55.41 -13.63 10.28
C LEU A 283 54.61 -14.56 11.21
N GLN A 284 55.15 -14.80 12.43
CA GLN A 284 54.45 -15.50 13.50
C GLN A 284 53.98 -14.51 14.56
N LEU A 285 52.86 -14.81 15.21
CA LEU A 285 52.36 -13.97 16.30
C LEU A 285 53.28 -14.08 17.52
N ALA A 286 53.76 -12.97 18.03
CA ALA A 286 54.62 -12.95 19.23
C ALA A 286 53.84 -13.50 20.44
N GLY A 287 54.44 -14.48 21.15
CA GLY A 287 53.81 -15.08 22.34
C GLY A 287 53.09 -16.40 22.11
N LEU A 288 53.02 -16.91 20.88
CA LEU A 288 52.55 -18.26 20.59
C LEU A 288 53.76 -19.20 20.55
N SER A 289 54.10 -19.82 21.71
CA SER A 289 54.98 -20.95 21.71
C SER A 289 54.22 -22.17 21.16
N THR A 290 54.68 -22.70 20.04
CA THR A 290 54.23 -23.98 19.50
C THR A 290 54.70 -25.10 20.45
N TYR A 291 53.95 -25.37 21.51
CA TYR A 291 54.04 -26.61 22.27
C TYR A 291 52.93 -27.55 21.80
N GLY A 292 53.30 -28.58 21.06
CA GLY A 292 52.40 -29.67 20.73
C GLY A 292 52.58 -30.20 19.32
N THR A 293 53.39 -31.28 19.24
CA THR A 293 53.38 -32.23 18.11
C THR A 293 52.01 -32.93 18.09
N GLY A 294 51.10 -32.48 17.32
CA GLY A 294 49.81 -33.15 17.13
C GLY A 294 48.94 -32.40 16.10
N GLU A 295 48.41 -33.15 15.16
CA GLU A 295 47.61 -32.71 13.96
C GLU A 295 46.32 -31.96 14.26
N GLN A 296 46.32 -30.98 15.14
CA GLN A 296 45.20 -30.04 15.27
C GLN A 296 45.69 -28.62 15.05
N THR A 297 45.59 -28.17 13.80
CA THR A 297 45.65 -26.74 13.46
C THR A 297 44.49 -26.03 14.14
N GLN A 298 44.69 -25.59 15.39
CA GLN A 298 43.74 -24.66 15.99
C GLN A 298 43.74 -23.38 15.16
N ARG A 299 42.67 -23.15 14.44
CA ARG A 299 42.39 -21.86 13.79
C ARG A 299 42.20 -20.84 14.91
N MET A 300 43.24 -20.10 15.23
CA MET A 300 43.09 -18.95 16.11
C MET A 300 42.36 -17.84 15.38
N SER A 301 41.22 -17.45 15.88
CA SER A 301 40.58 -16.22 15.45
C SER A 301 41.34 -15.03 16.06
N ILE A 302 42.07 -14.31 15.24
CA ILE A 302 42.67 -13.03 15.63
C ILE A 302 41.52 -12.04 15.73
N SER A 303 41.43 -11.35 16.88
CA SER A 303 40.47 -10.27 17.03
C SER A 303 40.72 -9.19 15.98
N ALA A 304 39.75 -8.88 15.16
CA ALA A 304 39.83 -7.86 14.12
C ALA A 304 39.60 -6.44 14.70
N ASP A 305 39.78 -6.23 15.99
CA ASP A 305 39.66 -4.92 16.61
C ASP A 305 40.77 -3.99 16.09
N PRO A 306 40.39 -2.88 15.39
CA PRO A 306 41.37 -1.92 14.84
C PRO A 306 42.21 -1.24 15.90
N SER A 307 41.81 -1.27 17.18
CA SER A 307 42.57 -0.74 18.31
C SER A 307 43.63 -1.71 18.83
N SER A 308 43.60 -2.99 18.42
CA SER A 308 44.56 -3.98 18.88
C SER A 308 45.90 -3.86 18.14
N ILE A 309 46.99 -3.74 18.89
CA ILE A 309 48.34 -3.78 18.34
C ILE A 309 48.76 -5.25 18.22
N LEU A 310 48.89 -5.71 16.97
CA LEU A 310 49.36 -7.05 16.67
C LEU A 310 50.89 -7.03 16.63
N CYS A 311 51.55 -7.76 17.52
CA CYS A 311 53.00 -7.94 17.53
C CYS A 311 53.36 -9.21 16.75
N PHE A 312 54.23 -9.07 15.76
CA PHE A 312 54.72 -10.19 14.92
C PHE A 312 56.22 -10.36 15.04
N VAL A 313 56.69 -11.58 14.93
CA VAL A 313 58.09 -11.90 14.79
C VAL A 313 58.33 -12.58 13.44
N PRO A 314 59.47 -12.32 12.77
CA PRO A 314 59.78 -13.02 11.53
C PRO A 314 59.81 -14.56 11.74
N ASP A 315 59.30 -15.28 10.75
CA ASP A 315 59.36 -16.76 10.74
C ASP A 315 60.80 -17.17 10.46
N PRO A 316 61.48 -17.87 11.41
CA PRO A 316 62.89 -18.23 11.26
C PRO A 316 63.13 -19.24 10.14
N ASP A 317 62.10 -20.00 9.76
CA ASP A 317 62.20 -21.05 8.72
C ASP A 317 61.95 -20.52 7.29
N ASN A 318 61.55 -19.26 7.16
CA ASN A 318 61.19 -18.68 5.89
C ASN A 318 62.12 -17.52 5.50
N GLN A 319 62.93 -17.73 4.47
CA GLN A 319 63.89 -16.73 3.96
C GLN A 319 63.22 -15.56 3.20
N SER A 320 61.90 -15.58 2.99
CA SER A 320 61.18 -14.50 2.31
C SER A 320 61.01 -13.30 3.26
N GLN A 321 61.06 -12.09 2.68
CA GLN A 321 60.85 -10.88 3.49
C GLN A 321 59.44 -10.87 4.12
N PRO A 322 59.33 -10.53 5.42
CA PRO A 322 58.05 -10.40 6.07
C PRO A 322 57.26 -9.23 5.45
N MET A 323 55.99 -9.49 5.15
CA MET A 323 55.08 -8.50 4.62
C MET A 323 53.88 -8.36 5.53
N ILE A 324 53.57 -7.11 5.87
CA ILE A 324 52.31 -6.71 6.52
C ILE A 324 51.58 -5.83 5.55
N GLY A 325 50.35 -6.17 5.28
CA GLY A 325 49.49 -5.37 4.41
C GLY A 325 48.05 -5.35 4.90
N GLN A 326 47.28 -4.56 4.26
CA GLN A 326 45.82 -4.55 4.47
C GLN A 326 45.14 -4.65 3.12
N PHE A 327 44.01 -5.36 3.08
CA PHE A 327 43.16 -5.31 1.93
C PHE A 327 42.35 -4.00 1.99
N GLU A 328 42.59 -3.11 1.05
CA GLU A 328 41.72 -1.95 0.87
C GLU A 328 40.40 -2.46 0.32
N ALA A 329 39.31 -2.19 1.03
CA ALA A 329 38.00 -2.40 0.48
C ALA A 329 37.90 -1.56 -0.83
N GLY A 330 37.44 -2.17 -1.90
CA GLY A 330 37.44 -1.57 -3.24
C GLY A 330 36.50 -0.37 -3.41
N LEU A 331 36.13 0.31 -2.32
CA LEU A 331 35.26 1.49 -2.33
C LEU A 331 36.05 2.73 -2.78
N LYS A 332 36.30 2.83 -4.07
CA LYS A 332 37.03 3.98 -4.64
C LYS A 332 36.22 5.29 -4.60
N ASP A 333 34.88 5.22 -4.71
CA ASP A 333 34.00 6.39 -4.66
C ASP A 333 32.61 6.03 -4.13
N PRO A 334 32.37 6.20 -2.82
CA PRO A 334 31.04 5.98 -2.23
C PRO A 334 29.92 6.83 -2.85
N ASN A 335 30.26 8.04 -3.30
CA ASN A 335 29.27 8.95 -3.86
C ASN A 335 28.75 8.45 -5.22
N GLN A 336 29.63 7.83 -6.05
CA GLN A 336 29.16 7.23 -7.31
C GLN A 336 28.19 6.08 -7.07
N MET A 337 28.44 5.25 -6.05
CA MET A 337 27.53 4.15 -5.70
C MET A 337 26.19 4.67 -5.19
N ILE A 338 26.20 5.64 -4.28
CA ILE A 338 24.97 6.28 -3.77
C ILE A 338 24.20 6.94 -4.93
N SER A 339 24.91 7.64 -5.83
CA SER A 339 24.31 8.26 -7.01
C SER A 339 23.66 7.21 -7.93
N ALA A 340 24.32 6.08 -8.18
CA ALA A 340 23.76 4.99 -8.99
C ALA A 340 22.50 4.40 -8.36
N ILE A 341 22.48 4.15 -7.04
CA ILE A 341 21.31 3.66 -6.31
C ILE A 341 20.17 4.70 -6.42
N THR A 342 20.47 5.98 -6.19
CA THR A 342 19.48 7.06 -6.31
C THR A 342 18.87 7.15 -7.70
N VAL A 343 19.66 7.00 -8.75
CA VAL A 343 19.16 6.96 -10.14
C VAL A 343 18.26 5.77 -10.36
N TYR A 344 18.60 4.62 -9.79
CA TYR A 344 17.77 3.42 -9.86
C TYR A 344 16.44 3.60 -9.15
N GLU A 345 16.42 4.17 -7.93
CA GLU A 345 15.20 4.49 -7.18
C GLU A 345 14.31 5.50 -7.93
N ARG A 346 14.91 6.52 -8.54
CA ARG A 346 14.19 7.48 -9.40
C ARG A 346 13.50 6.80 -10.57
N ARG A 347 14.19 5.85 -11.21
CA ARG A 347 13.59 5.06 -12.29
C ARG A 347 12.39 4.25 -11.81
N LEU A 348 12.47 3.60 -10.65
CA LEU A 348 11.36 2.86 -10.06
C LEU A 348 10.16 3.77 -9.76
N SER A 349 10.40 4.95 -9.19
CA SER A 349 9.36 5.94 -8.91
C SER A 349 8.68 6.43 -10.19
N SER A 350 9.47 6.68 -11.25
CA SER A 350 8.93 7.06 -12.57
C SER A 350 8.04 5.96 -13.18
N MET A 351 8.34 4.68 -12.96
CA MET A 351 7.49 3.57 -13.40
C MET A 351 6.12 3.56 -12.70
N MET A 352 6.02 4.14 -11.51
CA MET A 352 4.77 4.37 -10.80
C MET A 352 4.02 5.63 -11.25
N GLY A 353 4.61 6.43 -12.14
CA GLY A 353 4.07 7.71 -12.59
C GLY A 353 4.29 8.85 -11.60
N ILE A 354 5.30 8.75 -10.74
CA ILE A 354 5.65 9.80 -9.79
C ILE A 354 6.88 10.53 -10.30
N ASP A 355 6.87 11.86 -10.19
CA ASP A 355 8.07 12.65 -10.43
C ASP A 355 9.15 12.26 -9.40
N PRO A 356 10.31 11.77 -9.82
CA PRO A 356 11.40 11.38 -8.94
C PRO A 356 11.83 12.48 -7.96
N ALA A 357 11.68 13.73 -8.35
CA ALA A 357 12.01 14.88 -7.52
C ALA A 357 11.11 15.01 -6.28
N SER A 358 9.91 14.44 -6.30
CA SER A 358 8.99 14.41 -5.15
C SER A 358 9.34 13.34 -4.11
N VAL A 359 10.02 12.27 -4.52
CA VAL A 359 10.39 11.13 -3.65
C VAL A 359 11.75 11.34 -2.99
N THR A 360 12.70 11.89 -3.72
CA THR A 360 14.04 12.18 -3.21
C THR A 360 14.16 13.66 -2.83
N LYS A 361 13.69 14.04 -1.64
CA LYS A 361 13.94 15.36 -1.08
C LYS A 361 15.41 15.50 -0.72
N VAL A 362 16.24 15.93 -1.64
CA VAL A 362 17.52 16.52 -1.32
C VAL A 362 17.22 17.95 -0.85
N SER A 363 17.33 18.19 0.46
CA SER A 363 16.82 19.37 1.18
C SER A 363 17.58 20.67 0.92
N SER A 364 18.50 20.72 -0.03
CA SER A 364 19.41 21.88 -0.19
C SER A 364 19.22 22.73 -1.44
N ASP A 365 18.31 22.35 -2.34
CA ASP A 365 18.11 23.14 -3.55
C ASP A 365 16.90 24.08 -3.39
N PRO A 366 17.07 25.41 -3.47
CA PRO A 366 15.96 26.34 -3.52
C PRO A 366 15.18 26.11 -4.82
N ARG A 367 14.19 25.27 -4.76
CA ARG A 367 13.32 24.98 -5.91
C ARG A 367 12.59 26.25 -6.29
N SER A 368 12.63 26.60 -7.56
CA SER A 368 11.75 27.63 -8.10
C SER A 368 10.28 27.16 -7.92
N GLY A 369 9.35 28.10 -7.76
CA GLY A 369 7.92 27.81 -7.66
C GLY A 369 7.42 26.90 -8.79
N TYR A 370 7.98 27.04 -10.00
CA TYR A 370 7.74 26.18 -11.14
C TYR A 370 8.11 24.69 -10.89
N SER A 371 9.23 24.44 -10.22
CA SER A 371 9.65 23.08 -9.87
C SER A 371 8.71 22.43 -8.83
N ILE A 372 8.16 23.21 -7.90
CA ILE A 372 7.16 22.75 -6.93
C ILE A 372 5.84 22.45 -7.64
N ALA A 373 5.42 23.31 -8.55
CA ALA A 373 4.23 23.13 -9.36
C ALA A 373 4.30 21.85 -10.22
N MET A 374 5.43 21.60 -10.86
CA MET A 374 5.66 20.38 -11.63
C MET A 374 5.62 19.13 -10.75
N SER A 375 6.13 19.19 -9.53
CA SER A 375 6.08 18.05 -8.59
C SER A 375 4.65 17.72 -8.12
N GLN A 376 3.75 18.70 -8.08
CA GLN A 376 2.34 18.50 -7.73
C GLN A 376 1.49 18.03 -8.94
N ALA A 377 1.96 18.22 -10.17
CA ALA A 377 1.25 17.76 -11.35
C ALA A 377 1.02 16.25 -11.35
N SER A 378 2.03 15.46 -10.97
CA SER A 378 1.90 14.00 -10.86
C SER A 378 0.87 13.57 -9.80
N THR A 379 0.74 14.33 -8.71
CA THR A 379 -0.24 14.08 -7.65
C THR A 379 -1.66 14.37 -8.13
N ARG A 380 -1.86 15.46 -8.89
CA ARG A 380 -3.17 15.79 -9.48
C ARG A 380 -3.58 14.79 -10.56
N ASP A 381 -2.64 14.35 -11.39
CA ASP A 381 -2.91 13.31 -12.39
C ASP A 381 -3.27 11.98 -11.72
N ALA A 382 -2.60 11.64 -10.61
CA ALA A 382 -2.97 10.49 -9.80
C ALA A 382 -4.38 10.66 -9.21
N GLN A 383 -4.72 11.84 -8.69
CA GLN A 383 -6.06 12.13 -8.18
C GLN A 383 -7.13 11.94 -9.26
N ARG A 384 -6.94 12.52 -10.45
CA ARG A 384 -7.87 12.36 -11.57
C ARG A 384 -8.05 10.89 -11.96
N ARG A 385 -6.95 10.17 -12.12
CA ARG A 385 -6.97 8.75 -12.51
C ARG A 385 -7.69 7.88 -11.49
N PHE A 386 -7.41 8.07 -10.19
CA PHE A 386 -7.99 7.25 -9.14
C PHE A 386 -9.42 7.67 -8.77
N SER A 387 -9.80 8.94 -8.91
CA SER A 387 -11.14 9.40 -8.57
C SER A 387 -12.23 8.66 -9.33
N GLU A 388 -12.04 8.40 -10.63
CA GLU A 388 -13.01 7.68 -11.44
C GLU A 388 -13.16 6.22 -11.01
N VAL A 389 -12.04 5.56 -10.69
CA VAL A 389 -12.04 4.15 -10.29
C VAL A 389 -12.62 3.97 -8.89
N PHE A 390 -12.21 4.81 -7.94
CA PHE A 390 -12.65 4.71 -6.54
C PHE A 390 -14.09 5.17 -6.34
N ARG A 391 -14.58 6.13 -7.13
CA ARG A 391 -15.97 6.60 -7.04
C ARG A 391 -16.98 5.47 -7.15
N VAL A 392 -16.77 4.52 -8.06
CA VAL A 392 -17.64 3.35 -8.23
C VAL A 392 -17.68 2.51 -6.96
N GLY A 393 -16.52 2.19 -6.39
CA GLY A 393 -16.41 1.43 -5.15
C GLY A 393 -17.00 2.16 -3.95
N ASP A 394 -16.77 3.47 -3.84
CA ASP A 394 -17.29 4.29 -2.75
C ASP A 394 -18.81 4.36 -2.76
N VAL A 395 -19.41 4.60 -3.94
CA VAL A 395 -20.88 4.58 -4.07
C VAL A 395 -21.44 3.22 -3.68
N GLN A 396 -20.81 2.11 -4.15
CA GLN A 396 -21.22 0.77 -3.78
C GLN A 396 -21.08 0.52 -2.26
N SER A 397 -20.01 1.03 -1.63
CA SER A 397 -19.78 0.87 -0.20
C SER A 397 -20.81 1.63 0.64
N ILE A 398 -21.16 2.85 0.23
CA ILE A 398 -22.19 3.66 0.90
C ILE A 398 -23.57 3.01 0.75
N VAL A 399 -23.93 2.56 -0.46
CA VAL A 399 -25.18 1.82 -0.70
C VAL A 399 -25.22 0.53 0.12
N LEU A 400 -24.13 -0.22 0.17
CA LEU A 400 -24.02 -1.45 0.93
C LEU A 400 -24.16 -1.18 2.44
N GLY A 401 -23.54 -0.10 2.94
CA GLY A 401 -23.69 0.34 4.32
C GLY A 401 -25.13 0.72 4.66
N ALA A 402 -25.84 1.38 3.74
CA ALA A 402 -27.26 1.69 3.88
C ALA A 402 -28.11 0.39 3.97
N LYS A 403 -27.93 -0.55 3.06
CA LYS A 403 -28.62 -1.86 3.08
C LYS A 403 -28.41 -2.63 4.37
N ILE A 404 -27.15 -2.70 4.84
CA ILE A 404 -26.79 -3.38 6.09
C ILE A 404 -27.38 -2.66 7.29
N SER A 405 -27.33 -1.32 7.33
CA SER A 405 -27.95 -0.53 8.39
C SER A 405 -29.48 -0.73 8.43
N ASN A 406 -30.14 -0.70 7.29
CA ASN A 406 -31.58 -0.94 7.21
C ASN A 406 -31.94 -2.34 7.71
N ARG A 407 -31.17 -3.36 7.31
CA ARG A 407 -31.43 -4.74 7.68
C ARG A 407 -31.20 -5.03 9.17
N PHE A 408 -30.08 -4.57 9.74
CA PHE A 408 -29.64 -4.96 11.08
C PHE A 408 -29.88 -3.93 12.16
N LEU A 409 -29.99 -2.65 11.79
CA LEU A 409 -30.22 -1.52 12.72
C LEU A 409 -31.65 -0.97 12.65
N GLY A 410 -32.45 -1.40 11.65
CA GLY A 410 -33.84 -0.96 11.47
C GLY A 410 -33.94 0.50 11.01
N THR A 411 -32.92 1.00 10.31
CA THR A 411 -32.93 2.33 9.68
C THR A 411 -33.69 2.29 8.35
N ASN A 412 -33.85 3.46 7.71
CA ASN A 412 -34.51 3.57 6.41
C ASN A 412 -33.68 4.49 5.50
N TYR A 413 -32.43 4.12 5.23
CA TYR A 413 -31.55 4.86 4.32
C TYR A 413 -31.80 4.47 2.85
N PRO A 414 -31.52 5.35 1.87
CA PRO A 414 -31.65 5.01 0.44
C PRO A 414 -30.73 3.83 0.07
N GLU A 415 -31.32 2.78 -0.49
CA GLU A 415 -30.57 1.56 -0.93
C GLU A 415 -30.17 1.62 -2.41
N GLU A 416 -30.57 2.67 -3.11
CA GLU A 416 -30.25 2.91 -4.49
C GLU A 416 -28.91 3.66 -4.65
N PRO A 417 -28.25 3.59 -5.83
CA PRO A 417 -26.98 4.30 -6.07
C PRO A 417 -27.19 5.79 -6.34
N VAL A 418 -27.89 6.48 -5.43
CA VAL A 418 -28.23 7.92 -5.53
C VAL A 418 -27.15 8.83 -4.93
N TYR A 419 -26.11 8.26 -4.35
CA TYR A 419 -25.04 9.00 -3.69
C TYR A 419 -24.04 9.54 -4.71
N ASN A 420 -23.76 10.82 -4.64
CA ASN A 420 -22.74 11.49 -5.45
C ASN A 420 -21.56 11.86 -4.55
N ILE A 421 -20.35 11.45 -4.94
CA ILE A 421 -19.14 11.68 -4.18
C ILE A 421 -18.23 12.64 -4.95
N GLN A 422 -17.84 13.71 -4.28
CA GLN A 422 -16.93 14.70 -4.80
C GLN A 422 -15.65 14.72 -3.93
N TYR A 423 -14.54 14.33 -4.53
CA TYR A 423 -13.22 14.41 -3.89
C TYR A 423 -12.73 15.85 -3.90
N VAL A 424 -12.14 16.28 -2.78
CA VAL A 424 -11.55 17.61 -2.69
C VAL A 424 -10.31 17.67 -3.56
N ALA A 425 -10.24 18.65 -4.44
CA ALA A 425 -9.12 18.82 -5.35
C ALA A 425 -7.84 19.16 -4.58
N VAL A 426 -6.71 18.57 -5.00
CA VAL A 426 -5.40 18.96 -4.46
C VAL A 426 -5.17 20.44 -4.75
N PRO A 427 -4.96 21.28 -3.74
CA PRO A 427 -4.83 22.73 -3.94
C PRO A 427 -3.67 23.05 -4.87
N MET A 428 -3.86 24.02 -5.75
CA MET A 428 -2.81 24.56 -6.59
C MET A 428 -1.81 25.36 -5.76
N SER A 429 -0.53 25.31 -6.13
CA SER A 429 0.46 26.21 -5.53
C SER A 429 0.16 27.67 -5.86
N PRO A 430 0.62 28.63 -5.04
CA PRO A 430 0.45 30.06 -5.34
C PRO A 430 0.98 30.46 -6.72
N GLU A 431 2.08 29.84 -7.17
CA GLU A 431 2.67 30.09 -8.49
C GLU A 431 1.82 29.54 -9.64
N GLU A 432 1.21 28.36 -9.45
CA GLU A 432 0.28 27.80 -10.44
C GLU A 432 -0.99 28.64 -10.54
N LEU A 433 -1.53 29.08 -9.40
CA LEU A 433 -2.69 30.00 -9.41
C LEU A 433 -2.36 31.30 -10.12
N LYS A 434 -1.13 31.81 -9.94
CA LYS A 434 -0.65 33.01 -10.66
C LYS A 434 -0.52 32.73 -12.15
N ALA A 435 0.11 31.64 -12.56
CA ALA A 435 0.29 31.26 -13.96
C ALA A 435 -1.09 31.02 -14.63
N GLN A 436 -2.03 30.37 -13.96
CA GLN A 436 -3.39 30.17 -14.45
C GLN A 436 -4.12 31.49 -14.65
N ARG A 437 -4.02 32.40 -13.67
CA ARG A 437 -4.61 33.74 -13.78
C ARG A 437 -4.01 34.55 -14.94
N GLU A 438 -2.71 34.50 -15.10
CA GLU A 438 -2.02 35.16 -16.23
C GLU A 438 -2.46 34.56 -17.57
N ASP A 439 -2.61 33.26 -17.69
CA ASP A 439 -3.09 32.59 -18.91
C ASP A 439 -4.55 32.98 -19.24
N ILE A 440 -5.43 33.00 -18.24
CA ILE A 440 -6.83 33.41 -18.41
C ILE A 440 -6.91 34.89 -18.85
N ILE A 441 -6.11 35.78 -18.22
CA ILE A 441 -6.05 37.19 -18.61
C ILE A 441 -5.56 37.33 -20.05
N GLN A 442 -4.49 36.61 -20.44
CA GLN A 442 -4.01 36.64 -21.81
C GLN A 442 -5.02 36.12 -22.83
N LYS A 443 -5.75 35.05 -22.50
CA LYS A 443 -6.83 34.53 -23.34
C LYS A 443 -7.96 35.56 -23.52
N MET A 444 -8.31 36.24 -22.42
CA MET A 444 -9.33 37.30 -22.45
C MET A 444 -8.86 38.51 -23.29
N GLU A 445 -7.61 38.96 -23.12
CA GLU A 445 -7.00 40.06 -23.88
C GLU A 445 -6.92 39.75 -25.39
N LYS A 446 -6.66 38.49 -25.74
CA LYS A 446 -6.66 38.02 -27.12
C LYS A 446 -8.07 37.76 -27.70
N GLY A 447 -9.12 37.95 -26.90
CA GLY A 447 -10.48 37.69 -27.32
C GLY A 447 -10.84 36.22 -27.54
N LEU A 448 -10.05 35.29 -26.96
CA LEU A 448 -10.27 33.85 -27.07
C LEU A 448 -11.35 33.33 -26.11
N ILE A 449 -11.57 34.03 -25.00
CA ILE A 449 -12.60 33.73 -24.00
C ILE A 449 -13.37 35.03 -23.63
N GLY A 450 -14.64 34.86 -23.27
CA GLY A 450 -15.47 35.96 -22.79
C GLY A 450 -15.26 36.26 -21.31
N HIS A 451 -15.75 37.42 -20.82
CA HIS A 451 -15.64 37.79 -19.38
C HIS A 451 -16.36 36.81 -18.47
N VAL A 452 -17.47 36.20 -18.92
CA VAL A 452 -18.21 35.19 -18.14
C VAL A 452 -17.35 33.92 -17.98
N GLU A 453 -16.83 33.42 -19.10
CA GLU A 453 -15.95 32.23 -19.11
C GLU A 453 -14.69 32.48 -18.29
N ALA A 454 -14.06 33.65 -18.38
CA ALA A 454 -12.91 34.00 -17.57
C ALA A 454 -13.22 33.98 -16.06
N ILE A 455 -14.40 34.41 -15.63
CA ILE A 455 -14.82 34.36 -14.23
C ILE A 455 -15.20 32.93 -13.81
N GLN A 456 -15.82 32.15 -14.68
CA GLN A 456 -16.04 30.71 -14.44
C GLN A 456 -14.71 29.99 -14.15
N ASP A 457 -13.72 30.15 -15.02
CA ASP A 457 -12.41 29.51 -14.90
C ASP A 457 -11.58 30.02 -13.71
N LEU A 458 -11.72 31.32 -13.35
CA LEU A 458 -10.98 31.92 -12.23
C LEU A 458 -11.48 31.49 -10.86
N TYR A 459 -12.79 31.25 -10.74
CA TYR A 459 -13.45 31.03 -9.44
C TYR A 459 -14.18 29.69 -9.37
N ASP A 460 -14.09 28.86 -10.40
CA ASP A 460 -14.78 27.55 -10.50
C ASP A 460 -16.29 27.67 -10.27
N LEU A 461 -16.92 28.63 -10.95
CA LEU A 461 -18.34 28.97 -10.81
C LEU A 461 -19.17 28.43 -11.98
N THR A 462 -20.46 28.21 -11.73
CA THR A 462 -21.42 27.96 -12.80
C THR A 462 -21.63 29.23 -13.63
N GLU A 463 -22.17 29.10 -14.83
CA GLU A 463 -22.43 30.25 -15.72
C GLU A 463 -23.35 31.29 -15.06
N GLU A 464 -24.37 30.82 -14.34
CA GLU A 464 -25.34 31.71 -13.63
C GLU A 464 -24.65 32.51 -12.51
N GLU A 465 -23.81 31.83 -11.69
CA GLU A 465 -23.04 32.46 -10.62
C GLU A 465 -21.98 33.42 -11.14
N ALA A 466 -21.34 33.07 -12.27
CA ALA A 466 -20.34 33.93 -12.92
C ALA A 466 -20.98 35.21 -13.46
N VAL A 467 -22.20 35.13 -14.06
CA VAL A 467 -22.96 36.29 -14.52
C VAL A 467 -23.38 37.18 -13.36
N GLU A 468 -23.82 36.60 -12.23
CA GLU A 468 -24.20 37.36 -11.04
C GLU A 468 -23.00 38.09 -10.43
N LYS A 469 -21.86 37.40 -10.35
CA LYS A 469 -20.58 37.97 -9.87
C LYS A 469 -20.10 39.12 -10.78
N LEU A 470 -20.25 39.00 -12.09
CA LEU A 470 -19.95 40.05 -13.06
C LEU A 470 -20.84 41.30 -12.86
N ARG A 471 -22.12 41.09 -12.58
CA ARG A 471 -23.07 42.19 -12.28
C ARG A 471 -22.64 42.91 -11.00
N THR A 472 -22.28 42.14 -9.96
CA THR A 472 -21.83 42.70 -8.69
C THR A 472 -20.53 43.51 -8.87
N ILE A 473 -19.56 43.02 -9.63
CA ILE A 473 -18.31 43.73 -9.94
C ILE A 473 -18.60 45.03 -10.71
N ARG A 474 -19.51 45.02 -11.67
CA ARG A 474 -19.92 46.22 -12.43
C ARG A 474 -20.62 47.25 -11.53
N GLN A 475 -21.49 46.83 -10.63
CA GLN A 475 -22.12 47.70 -9.66
C GLN A 475 -21.10 48.35 -8.72
N GLN A 476 -20.18 47.58 -8.18
CA GLN A 476 -19.12 48.10 -7.33
C GLN A 476 -18.23 49.11 -8.05
N ARG A 477 -17.90 48.88 -9.33
CA ARG A 477 -17.14 49.85 -10.13
C ARG A 477 -17.88 51.16 -10.31
N ILE A 478 -19.18 51.12 -10.46
CA ILE A 478 -20.03 52.31 -10.58
C ILE A 478 -20.12 53.06 -9.24
N GLU A 479 -20.26 52.35 -8.14
CA GLU A 479 -20.33 52.92 -6.78
C GLU A 479 -19.02 53.52 -6.27
N PHE A 480 -17.90 52.89 -6.58
CA PHE A 480 -16.59 53.30 -6.05
C PHE A 480 -15.69 54.03 -7.06
N GLY A 481 -16.16 54.26 -8.28
CA GLY A 481 -15.51 55.13 -9.27
C GLY A 481 -14.15 54.65 -9.77
N THR A 482 -13.94 53.31 -9.78
CA THR A 482 -12.70 52.69 -10.27
C THR A 482 -12.86 52.03 -11.63
#